data_e03eb5b2e23175a06cc5914f6a40df0e
#
_entry.id   e03eb5b2e23175a06cc5914f6a40df0e
#
_cell.length_a   1.000
_cell.length_b   1.000
_cell.length_c   1.000
_cell.angle_alpha   90.00
_cell.angle_beta   90.00
_cell.angle_gamma   90.00
#
_symmetry.space_group_name_H-M   'P 1'
#
loop_
_entity.id
_entity.type
_entity.pdbx_description
1 polymer ?
#
loop_
_entity_poly.entity_id
_entity_poly.type
_entity_poly.pdbx_seq_one_letter_code
_entity_poly.pdbx_strand_id
1 'polypeptide(L)'
;DNGGDLVEAGFMAQALITFRQYLNPSVSEEQALIDQINRIWEGIEWDWYTKDGEENVLYWHWSPEYDFEKDLPIRGHNETQIIYIMAASSPTHSIEAEVYHEGYAKNGGMQNGNSYYGHVLPLGNAYGGPLFFTHYSYLGLDPRNLQDDYANYWTQNRNHALIHWEYCKDNPNNFVGYGQDSWGLTASDNHQGYSAHSPTNDL
;
A
#
# COMPACT_ATOMS: atom_id res chain seq x y z
N ASP A 1 21.03 -2.10 -3.06
CA ASP A 1 20.93 -1.78 -4.48
C ASP A 1 21.11 -0.27 -4.66
N ASN A 2 21.68 0.14 -5.81
CA ASN A 2 21.79 1.54 -6.17
C ASN A 2 20.47 1.99 -6.81
N GLY A 3 19.96 3.18 -6.45
CA GLY A 3 18.78 3.77 -7.08
C GLY A 3 17.67 4.16 -6.12
N GLY A 4 16.53 4.55 -6.69
CA GLY A 4 15.33 4.96 -5.97
C GLY A 4 14.32 3.82 -5.85
N ASP A 5 13.84 3.60 -4.63
CA ASP A 5 12.69 2.75 -4.34
C ASP A 5 11.48 3.65 -4.10
N LEU A 6 10.53 3.61 -5.04
CA LEU A 6 9.35 4.47 -5.00
C LEU A 6 8.43 4.15 -3.82
N VAL A 7 8.34 2.89 -3.45
CA VAL A 7 7.42 2.44 -2.38
C VAL A 7 7.94 2.87 -1.02
N GLU A 8 9.23 2.65 -0.74
CA GLU A 8 9.85 3.12 0.50
C GLU A 8 9.88 4.66 0.59
N ALA A 9 10.18 5.35 -0.53
CA ALA A 9 10.09 6.80 -0.61
C ALA A 9 8.66 7.29 -0.35
N GLY A 10 7.65 6.59 -0.85
CA GLY A 10 6.25 6.89 -0.62
C GLY A 10 5.83 6.73 0.84
N PHE A 11 6.23 5.65 1.51
CA PHE A 11 5.96 5.50 2.95
C PHE A 11 6.65 6.58 3.79
N MET A 12 7.87 6.96 3.44
CA MET A 12 8.55 8.10 4.06
C MET A 12 7.75 9.40 3.85
N ALA A 13 7.32 9.67 2.62
CA ALA A 13 6.54 10.87 2.30
C ALA A 13 5.19 10.88 3.03
N GLN A 14 4.48 9.74 3.12
CA GLN A 14 3.27 9.60 3.92
C GLN A 14 3.51 10.00 5.39
N ALA A 15 4.59 9.51 5.98
CA ALA A 15 4.96 9.83 7.36
C ALA A 15 5.29 11.32 7.52
N LEU A 16 6.04 11.90 6.60
CA LEU A 16 6.39 13.33 6.62
C LEU A 16 5.16 14.23 6.48
N ILE A 17 4.25 13.94 5.55
CA ILE A 17 3.00 14.68 5.38
C ILE A 17 2.14 14.57 6.63
N THR A 18 2.05 13.40 7.25
CA THR A 18 1.33 13.20 8.51
C THR A 18 1.95 14.03 9.63
N PHE A 19 3.28 13.99 9.77
CA PHE A 19 4.01 14.78 10.76
C PHE A 19 3.83 16.28 10.55
N ARG A 20 3.83 16.75 9.29
CA ARG A 20 3.56 18.15 8.94
C ARG A 20 2.25 18.66 9.53
N GLN A 21 1.19 17.83 9.59
CA GLN A 21 -0.10 18.25 10.16
C GLN A 21 -0.06 18.45 11.68
N TYR A 22 0.91 17.88 12.36
CA TYR A 22 1.11 18.04 13.80
C TYR A 22 1.84 19.35 14.15
N LEU A 23 2.64 19.89 13.23
CA LEU A 23 3.48 21.08 13.45
C LEU A 23 2.63 22.36 13.47
N ASN A 24 3.04 23.32 14.30
CA ASN A 24 2.39 24.63 14.44
C ASN A 24 3.12 25.69 13.57
N PRO A 25 2.50 26.18 12.49
CA PRO A 25 3.13 27.15 11.59
C PRO A 25 3.41 28.52 12.22
N SER A 26 2.88 28.80 13.42
CA SER A 26 3.17 30.04 14.15
C SER A 26 4.50 30.00 14.93
N VAL A 27 5.15 28.83 14.99
CA VAL A 27 6.49 28.65 15.59
C VAL A 27 7.52 28.59 14.47
N SER A 28 8.51 29.46 14.49
CA SER A 28 9.43 29.66 13.35
C SER A 28 10.22 28.39 12.99
N GLU A 29 10.65 27.63 14.01
CA GLU A 29 11.38 26.38 13.83
C GLU A 29 10.51 25.28 13.23
N GLU A 30 9.24 25.22 13.62
CA GLU A 30 8.28 24.25 13.08
C GLU A 30 7.83 24.65 11.67
N GLN A 31 7.67 25.95 11.39
CA GLN A 31 7.43 26.44 10.03
C GLN A 31 8.58 26.06 9.08
N ALA A 32 9.83 26.17 9.54
CA ALA A 32 10.98 25.76 8.74
C ALA A 32 10.98 24.26 8.41
N LEU A 33 10.50 23.40 9.35
CA LEU A 33 10.30 21.97 9.10
C LEU A 33 9.15 21.72 8.11
N ILE A 34 8.04 22.43 8.25
CA ILE A 34 6.91 22.37 7.29
C ILE A 34 7.40 22.68 5.88
N ASP A 35 8.18 23.75 5.71
CA ASP A 35 8.73 24.17 4.41
C ASP A 35 9.68 23.11 3.83
N GLN A 36 10.46 22.45 4.69
CA GLN A 36 11.36 21.38 4.27
C GLN A 36 10.59 20.14 3.83
N ILE A 37 9.56 19.75 4.58
CA ILE A 37 8.68 18.63 4.23
C ILE A 37 7.99 18.90 2.89
N ASN A 38 7.50 20.13 2.67
CA ASN A 38 6.88 20.50 1.41
C ASN A 38 7.87 20.37 0.25
N ARG A 39 9.09 20.85 0.39
CA ARG A 39 10.13 20.69 -0.66
C ARG A 39 10.45 19.24 -0.98
N ILE A 40 10.50 18.35 0.03
CA ILE A 40 10.70 16.91 -0.18
C ILE A 40 9.50 16.33 -0.94
N TRP A 41 8.28 16.63 -0.50
CA TRP A 41 7.05 16.17 -1.12
C TRP A 41 6.93 16.61 -2.59
N GLU A 42 7.16 17.89 -2.85
CA GLU A 42 7.09 18.51 -4.18
C GLU A 42 8.21 18.03 -5.12
N GLY A 43 9.33 17.53 -4.56
CA GLY A 43 10.48 17.06 -5.32
C GLY A 43 10.45 15.56 -5.65
N ILE A 44 9.42 14.82 -5.27
CA ILE A 44 9.30 13.41 -5.65
C ILE A 44 8.71 13.33 -7.06
N GLU A 45 9.49 12.84 -8.00
CA GLU A 45 9.13 12.70 -9.42
C GLU A 45 8.33 11.39 -9.64
N TRP A 46 7.06 11.39 -9.23
CA TRP A 46 6.17 10.22 -9.36
C TRP A 46 5.94 9.82 -10.82
N ASP A 47 5.78 10.80 -11.69
CA ASP A 47 5.59 10.64 -13.14
C ASP A 47 6.78 9.93 -13.80
N TRP A 48 8.02 10.17 -13.32
CA TRP A 48 9.21 9.45 -13.79
C TRP A 48 9.05 7.92 -13.69
N TYR A 49 8.40 7.45 -12.63
CA TYR A 49 8.21 6.01 -12.39
C TYR A 49 7.15 5.36 -13.29
N THR A 50 6.59 6.09 -14.24
CA THR A 50 5.83 5.54 -15.38
C THR A 50 6.73 5.25 -16.59
N LYS A 51 8.05 5.10 -16.39
CA LYS A 51 9.07 5.10 -17.44
C LYS A 51 9.01 6.38 -18.27
N ASP A 52 8.97 7.53 -17.60
CA ASP A 52 8.87 8.87 -18.20
C ASP A 52 7.63 9.04 -19.11
N GLY A 53 6.50 8.48 -18.70
CA GLY A 53 5.22 8.56 -19.42
C GLY A 53 5.02 7.50 -20.50
N GLU A 54 5.92 6.54 -20.66
CA GLU A 54 5.79 5.47 -21.67
C GLU A 54 4.77 4.40 -21.26
N GLU A 55 4.49 4.24 -19.92
CA GLU A 55 3.66 3.17 -19.39
C GLU A 55 2.57 3.69 -18.45
N ASN A 56 1.36 3.15 -18.58
CA ASN A 56 0.25 3.46 -17.66
C ASN A 56 0.33 2.62 -16.38
N VAL A 57 1.48 2.64 -15.70
CA VAL A 57 1.71 1.94 -14.42
C VAL A 57 2.93 2.54 -13.73
N LEU A 58 2.91 2.59 -12.39
CA LEU A 58 4.10 2.93 -11.61
C LEU A 58 5.01 1.71 -11.45
N TYR A 59 6.31 1.96 -11.54
CA TYR A 59 7.35 0.96 -11.28
C TYR A 59 7.95 1.14 -9.90
N TRP A 60 8.33 0.04 -9.27
CA TRP A 60 8.84 0.03 -7.90
C TRP A 60 10.22 0.66 -7.77
N HIS A 61 11.08 0.41 -8.74
CA HIS A 61 12.50 0.75 -8.63
C HIS A 61 13.06 1.30 -9.95
N TRP A 62 13.91 2.31 -9.81
CA TRP A 62 14.73 2.87 -10.89
C TRP A 62 16.16 3.07 -10.37
N SER A 63 17.17 2.96 -11.23
CA SER A 63 18.54 3.29 -10.90
C SER A 63 19.25 4.06 -12.02
N PRO A 64 20.18 4.97 -11.71
CA PRO A 64 20.91 5.71 -12.73
C PRO A 64 21.86 4.86 -13.57
N GLU A 65 22.19 3.63 -13.13
CA GLU A 65 23.08 2.73 -13.84
C GLU A 65 22.34 1.68 -14.67
N TYR A 66 21.11 1.31 -14.26
CA TYR A 66 20.37 0.19 -14.82
C TYR A 66 18.92 0.54 -15.18
N ASP A 67 18.56 1.83 -15.13
CA ASP A 67 17.20 2.27 -15.41
C ASP A 67 16.13 1.46 -14.65
N PHE A 68 15.13 1.00 -15.37
CA PHE A 68 14.03 0.15 -14.87
C PHE A 68 14.32 -1.36 -15.06
N GLU A 69 15.59 -1.79 -15.06
CA GLU A 69 15.97 -3.19 -15.34
C GLU A 69 15.27 -4.21 -14.43
N LYS A 70 14.94 -3.84 -13.18
CA LYS A 70 14.18 -4.75 -12.28
C LYS A 70 12.78 -5.07 -12.80
N ASP A 71 12.22 -4.25 -13.66
CA ASP A 71 10.92 -4.41 -14.31
C ASP A 71 9.82 -4.87 -13.37
N LEU A 72 9.63 -4.12 -12.25
CA LEU A 72 8.69 -4.42 -11.17
C LEU A 72 7.49 -3.46 -11.22
N PRO A 73 6.48 -3.67 -12.09
CA PRO A 73 5.30 -2.83 -12.12
C PRO A 73 4.44 -3.05 -10.87
N ILE A 74 3.98 -1.96 -10.26
CA ILE A 74 3.12 -1.97 -9.08
C ILE A 74 1.67 -2.16 -9.52
N ARG A 75 1.11 -3.35 -9.31
CA ARG A 75 -0.23 -3.71 -9.79
C ARG A 75 -1.04 -4.48 -8.77
N GLY A 76 -2.34 -4.20 -8.73
CA GLY A 76 -3.30 -4.90 -7.90
C GLY A 76 -3.33 -4.40 -6.45
N HIS A 77 -4.35 -4.83 -5.70
CA HIS A 77 -4.53 -4.37 -4.32
C HIS A 77 -3.46 -4.97 -3.40
N ASN A 78 -2.59 -4.10 -2.90
CA ASN A 78 -1.54 -4.40 -1.94
C ASN A 78 -1.20 -3.14 -1.13
N GLU A 79 -0.10 -3.12 -0.38
CA GLU A 79 0.37 -2.03 0.47
C GLU A 79 0.62 -0.71 -0.26
N THR A 80 0.74 -0.75 -1.58
CA THR A 80 1.18 0.40 -2.37
C THR A 80 0.05 1.33 -2.82
N GLN A 81 -1.18 1.15 -2.37
CA GLN A 81 -2.29 2.04 -2.75
C GLN A 81 -1.99 3.51 -2.45
N ILE A 82 -1.38 3.78 -1.29
CA ILE A 82 -0.99 5.14 -0.91
C ILE A 82 -0.03 5.78 -1.90
N ILE A 83 0.82 4.99 -2.55
CA ILE A 83 1.77 5.48 -3.56
C ILE A 83 1.01 6.10 -4.74
N TYR A 84 0.00 5.41 -5.25
CA TYR A 84 -0.85 5.92 -6.33
C TYR A 84 -1.67 7.13 -5.91
N ILE A 85 -2.21 7.16 -4.68
CA ILE A 85 -2.95 8.30 -4.15
C ILE A 85 -2.03 9.53 -4.07
N MET A 86 -0.81 9.36 -3.58
CA MET A 86 0.16 10.44 -3.48
C MET A 86 0.64 10.89 -4.86
N ALA A 87 0.95 9.97 -5.75
CA ALA A 87 1.31 10.27 -7.11
C ALA A 87 0.22 11.06 -7.85
N ALA A 88 -1.05 10.64 -7.73
CA ALA A 88 -2.17 11.36 -8.33
C ALA A 88 -2.44 12.73 -7.69
N SER A 89 -2.05 12.93 -6.43
CA SER A 89 -2.25 14.20 -5.69
C SER A 89 -1.01 15.09 -5.65
N SER A 90 0.09 14.69 -6.29
CA SER A 90 1.31 15.49 -6.34
C SER A 90 1.04 16.85 -7.01
N PRO A 91 1.49 17.98 -6.42
CA PRO A 91 1.30 19.30 -7.00
C PRO A 91 2.23 19.60 -8.17
N THR A 92 3.27 18.80 -8.37
CA THR A 92 4.37 19.07 -9.34
C THR A 92 4.56 17.93 -10.34
N HIS A 93 4.45 16.69 -9.90
CA HIS A 93 4.76 15.48 -10.65
C HIS A 93 3.60 14.47 -10.58
N SER A 94 2.38 14.96 -10.91
CA SER A 94 1.19 14.11 -10.87
C SER A 94 1.15 13.11 -12.01
N ILE A 95 0.57 11.95 -11.75
CA ILE A 95 0.25 10.95 -12.77
C ILE A 95 -1.16 11.14 -13.31
N GLU A 96 -1.38 10.70 -14.54
CA GLU A 96 -2.70 10.68 -15.18
C GLU A 96 -3.60 9.58 -14.57
N ALA A 97 -4.91 9.75 -14.68
CA ALA A 97 -5.89 8.81 -14.12
C ALA A 97 -5.74 7.38 -14.67
N GLU A 98 -5.35 7.26 -15.92
CA GLU A 98 -5.11 6.00 -16.62
C GLU A 98 -4.03 5.16 -15.92
N VAL A 99 -3.01 5.79 -15.35
CA VAL A 99 -1.95 5.11 -14.59
C VAL A 99 -2.52 4.36 -13.39
N TYR A 100 -3.53 4.94 -12.71
CA TYR A 100 -4.24 4.25 -11.65
C TYR A 100 -5.18 3.17 -12.18
N HIS A 101 -6.03 3.51 -13.14
CA HIS A 101 -7.07 2.60 -13.62
C HIS A 101 -6.50 1.38 -14.35
N GLU A 102 -5.55 1.58 -15.27
CA GLU A 102 -4.93 0.51 -16.05
C GLU A 102 -3.80 -0.18 -15.29
N GLY A 103 -2.98 0.60 -14.58
CA GLY A 103 -1.83 0.12 -13.82
C GLY A 103 -2.25 -0.61 -12.55
N TYR A 104 -2.59 0.14 -11.51
CA TYR A 104 -2.92 -0.42 -10.20
C TYR A 104 -4.20 -1.24 -10.21
N ALA A 105 -5.30 -0.66 -10.63
CA ALA A 105 -6.62 -1.30 -10.60
C ALA A 105 -6.80 -2.38 -11.68
N LYS A 106 -5.94 -2.41 -12.71
CA LYS A 106 -6.00 -3.39 -13.81
C LYS A 106 -7.39 -3.39 -14.49
N ASN A 107 -7.98 -2.19 -14.64
CA ASN A 107 -9.35 -2.02 -15.15
C ASN A 107 -10.38 -2.90 -14.41
N GLY A 108 -10.26 -3.02 -13.09
CA GLY A 108 -11.09 -3.88 -12.25
C GLY A 108 -10.50 -5.27 -11.98
N GLY A 109 -9.38 -5.63 -12.60
CA GLY A 109 -8.72 -6.92 -12.38
C GLY A 109 -8.17 -7.13 -10.96
N MET A 110 -8.18 -6.10 -10.11
CA MET A 110 -7.88 -6.22 -8.68
C MET A 110 -9.09 -6.62 -7.83
N GLN A 111 -10.30 -6.65 -8.39
CA GLN A 111 -11.52 -7.00 -7.65
C GLN A 111 -11.57 -8.49 -7.34
N ASN A 112 -12.12 -8.84 -6.16
CA ASN A 112 -12.30 -10.20 -5.69
C ASN A 112 -13.77 -10.59 -5.64
N GLY A 113 -14.56 -9.98 -4.78
CA GLY A 113 -15.99 -10.20 -4.62
C GLY A 113 -16.40 -11.51 -3.94
N ASN A 114 -15.45 -12.41 -3.63
CA ASN A 114 -15.77 -13.66 -2.96
C ASN A 114 -16.00 -13.48 -1.46
N SER A 115 -16.73 -14.42 -0.86
CA SER A 115 -16.94 -14.45 0.59
C SER A 115 -16.03 -15.48 1.26
N TYR A 116 -15.38 -15.06 2.34
CA TYR A 116 -14.55 -15.91 3.19
C TYR A 116 -15.06 -15.75 4.63
N TYR A 117 -15.39 -16.84 5.30
CA TYR A 117 -15.97 -16.82 6.65
C TYR A 117 -17.20 -15.90 6.78
N GLY A 118 -18.01 -15.76 5.71
CA GLY A 118 -19.18 -14.89 5.71
C GLY A 118 -18.89 -13.40 5.44
N HIS A 119 -17.63 -13.01 5.24
CA HIS A 119 -17.22 -11.64 4.90
C HIS A 119 -16.87 -11.54 3.42
N VAL A 120 -17.57 -10.68 2.69
CA VAL A 120 -17.26 -10.41 1.27
C VAL A 120 -15.98 -9.57 1.21
N LEU A 121 -14.99 -10.05 0.45
CA LEU A 121 -13.73 -9.34 0.22
C LEU A 121 -13.82 -8.59 -1.11
N PRO A 122 -13.84 -7.24 -1.11
CA PRO A 122 -13.95 -6.48 -2.36
C PRO A 122 -12.74 -6.65 -3.29
N LEU A 123 -11.53 -6.64 -2.77
CA LEU A 123 -10.29 -6.55 -3.53
C LEU A 123 -9.26 -7.62 -3.13
N GLY A 124 -8.29 -7.85 -4.03
CA GLY A 124 -7.09 -8.62 -3.75
C GLY A 124 -7.25 -10.12 -4.02
N ASN A 125 -6.24 -10.86 -3.61
CA ASN A 125 -6.19 -12.31 -3.78
C ASN A 125 -7.16 -13.04 -2.83
N ALA A 126 -7.23 -14.36 -2.94
CA ALA A 126 -8.00 -15.19 -2.03
C ALA A 126 -7.60 -14.88 -0.57
N TYR A 127 -8.60 -14.69 0.30
CA TYR A 127 -8.46 -14.27 1.71
C TYR A 127 -7.78 -12.90 1.93
N GLY A 128 -7.37 -12.17 0.88
CA GLY A 128 -6.79 -10.82 0.95
C GLY A 128 -5.26 -10.76 0.95
N GLY A 129 -4.57 -11.87 1.11
CA GLY A 129 -3.12 -11.88 1.30
C GLY A 129 -2.71 -11.44 2.72
N PRO A 130 -1.43 -11.08 2.95
CA PRO A 130 -0.95 -10.59 4.25
C PRO A 130 -1.66 -9.31 4.69
N LEU A 131 -1.84 -9.10 5.99
CA LEU A 131 -2.55 -7.92 6.51
C LEU A 131 -1.88 -6.60 6.16
N PHE A 132 -0.57 -6.55 5.98
CA PHE A 132 0.10 -5.31 5.61
C PHE A 132 -0.37 -4.77 4.24
N PHE A 133 -0.85 -5.62 3.33
CA PHE A 133 -1.43 -5.19 2.06
C PHE A 133 -2.58 -4.19 2.24
N THR A 134 -3.34 -4.33 3.29
CA THR A 134 -4.46 -3.45 3.60
C THR A 134 -4.08 -2.33 4.57
N HIS A 135 -3.15 -2.58 5.52
CA HIS A 135 -2.92 -1.66 6.62
C HIS A 135 -1.92 -0.55 6.33
N TYR A 136 -0.87 -0.77 5.54
CA TYR A 136 0.23 0.19 5.37
C TYR A 136 -0.22 1.51 4.74
N SER A 137 -1.06 1.46 3.72
CA SER A 137 -1.61 2.67 3.10
C SER A 137 -2.40 3.54 4.08
N TYR A 138 -2.98 2.93 5.12
CA TYR A 138 -3.87 3.60 6.07
C TYR A 138 -3.21 4.01 7.40
N LEU A 139 -1.89 4.00 7.47
CA LEU A 139 -1.14 4.58 8.58
C LEU A 139 -1.26 6.11 8.62
N GLY A 140 -1.42 6.75 7.47
CA GLY A 140 -1.61 8.19 7.34
C GLY A 140 -2.86 8.60 6.56
N LEU A 141 -3.65 7.66 6.06
CA LEU A 141 -4.87 7.88 5.28
C LEU A 141 -6.08 7.27 5.99
N ASP A 142 -7.15 8.05 6.19
CA ASP A 142 -8.40 7.53 6.76
C ASP A 142 -9.22 6.81 5.68
N PRO A 143 -9.46 5.48 5.79
CA PRO A 143 -10.25 4.75 4.81
C PRO A 143 -11.76 4.99 4.92
N ARG A 144 -12.24 5.66 5.98
CA ARG A 144 -13.66 5.97 6.15
C ARG A 144 -14.08 6.97 5.08
N ASN A 145 -15.15 6.65 4.36
CA ASN A 145 -15.65 7.42 3.21
C ASN A 145 -14.71 7.45 1.99
N LEU A 146 -13.62 6.68 1.99
CA LEU A 146 -12.77 6.51 0.82
C LEU A 146 -13.36 5.41 -0.07
N GLN A 147 -13.66 5.76 -1.30
CA GLN A 147 -14.18 4.82 -2.31
C GLN A 147 -13.80 5.28 -3.71
N ASP A 148 -13.75 4.33 -4.61
CA ASP A 148 -13.59 4.54 -6.05
C ASP A 148 -14.57 3.63 -6.84
N ASP A 149 -14.32 3.47 -8.14
CA ASP A 149 -15.14 2.60 -9.01
C ASP A 149 -15.01 1.10 -8.66
N TYR A 150 -14.07 0.72 -7.84
CA TYR A 150 -13.72 -0.68 -7.58
C TYR A 150 -14.11 -1.15 -6.18
N ALA A 151 -14.02 -0.29 -5.16
CA ALA A 151 -14.32 -0.66 -3.79
C ALA A 151 -14.62 0.51 -2.86
N ASN A 152 -15.30 0.19 -1.75
CA ASN A 152 -15.28 0.99 -0.53
C ASN A 152 -14.14 0.48 0.37
N TYR A 153 -13.15 1.33 0.66
CA TYR A 153 -11.92 0.94 1.32
C TYR A 153 -12.07 0.69 2.83
N TRP A 154 -13.06 1.30 3.48
CA TRP A 154 -13.40 0.92 4.85
C TRP A 154 -13.93 -0.52 4.92
N THR A 155 -14.80 -0.89 3.98
CA THR A 155 -15.32 -2.25 3.88
C THR A 155 -14.21 -3.25 3.56
N GLN A 156 -13.30 -2.91 2.64
CA GLN A 156 -12.13 -3.73 2.31
C GLN A 156 -11.26 -3.99 3.55
N ASN A 157 -10.86 -2.94 4.26
CA ASN A 157 -10.00 -3.03 5.44
C ASN A 157 -10.63 -3.87 6.56
N ARG A 158 -11.87 -3.54 6.89
CA ARG A 158 -12.61 -4.23 7.94
C ARG A 158 -12.78 -5.72 7.62
N ASN A 159 -13.22 -6.05 6.41
CA ASN A 159 -13.50 -7.43 6.05
C ASN A 159 -12.22 -8.25 5.93
N HIS A 160 -11.12 -7.69 5.42
CA HIS A 160 -9.83 -8.37 5.41
C HIS A 160 -9.34 -8.70 6.81
N ALA A 161 -9.43 -7.76 7.76
CA ALA A 161 -9.08 -8.02 9.15
C ALA A 161 -9.96 -9.10 9.80
N LEU A 162 -11.28 -9.07 9.56
CA LEU A 162 -12.22 -10.09 10.07
C LEU A 162 -11.96 -11.49 9.46
N ILE A 163 -11.63 -11.56 8.18
CA ILE A 163 -11.26 -12.82 7.52
C ILE A 163 -10.03 -13.46 8.20
N HIS A 164 -8.99 -12.65 8.49
CA HIS A 164 -7.82 -13.15 9.22
C HIS A 164 -8.14 -13.59 10.63
N TRP A 165 -8.99 -12.84 11.33
CA TRP A 165 -9.42 -13.20 12.68
C TRP A 165 -10.18 -14.53 12.69
N GLU A 166 -11.17 -14.71 11.82
CA GLU A 166 -11.93 -15.95 11.72
C GLU A 166 -11.04 -17.13 11.27
N TYR A 167 -10.11 -16.91 10.35
CA TYR A 167 -9.16 -17.94 9.93
C TYR A 167 -8.28 -18.42 11.10
N CYS A 168 -7.69 -17.51 11.85
CA CYS A 168 -6.84 -17.88 12.98
C CYS A 168 -7.65 -18.52 14.13
N LYS A 169 -8.89 -18.10 14.32
CA LYS A 169 -9.82 -18.70 15.31
C LYS A 169 -10.24 -20.11 14.91
N ASP A 170 -10.54 -20.33 13.62
CA ASP A 170 -10.87 -21.65 13.05
C ASP A 170 -9.64 -22.57 13.03
N ASN A 171 -8.46 -22.00 12.77
CA ASN A 171 -7.17 -22.67 12.77
C ASN A 171 -7.19 -24.03 12.05
N PRO A 172 -7.54 -24.07 10.74
CA PRO A 172 -7.79 -25.34 10.04
C PRO A 172 -6.57 -26.26 9.95
N ASN A 173 -5.36 -25.70 10.08
CA ASN A 173 -4.10 -26.42 10.03
C ASN A 173 -3.51 -26.76 11.42
N ASN A 174 -4.21 -26.40 12.50
CA ASN A 174 -3.80 -26.63 13.88
C ASN A 174 -2.42 -26.03 14.25
N PHE A 175 -2.13 -24.83 13.76
CA PHE A 175 -0.89 -24.13 14.12
C PHE A 175 -0.88 -23.73 15.59
N VAL A 176 0.27 -23.90 16.23
CA VAL A 176 0.47 -23.48 17.62
C VAL A 176 0.43 -21.96 17.70
N GLY A 177 -0.41 -21.44 18.57
CA GLY A 177 -0.55 -20.00 18.81
C GLY A 177 -1.67 -19.31 18.04
N TYR A 178 -2.25 -19.92 17.03
CA TYR A 178 -3.42 -19.36 16.35
C TYR A 178 -4.69 -19.53 17.20
N GLY A 179 -5.50 -18.47 17.27
CA GLY A 179 -6.74 -18.49 18.04
C GLY A 179 -7.43 -17.14 18.07
N GLN A 180 -8.51 -17.08 18.83
CA GLN A 180 -9.34 -15.87 18.98
C GLN A 180 -8.55 -14.64 19.44
N ASP A 181 -7.58 -14.84 20.33
CA ASP A 181 -6.79 -13.78 20.98
C ASP A 181 -5.37 -13.65 20.38
N SER A 182 -5.04 -14.49 19.38
CA SER A 182 -3.76 -14.46 18.68
C SER A 182 -4.00 -14.70 17.19
N TRP A 183 -4.01 -13.61 16.44
CA TRP A 183 -4.40 -13.60 15.04
C TRP A 183 -3.72 -12.48 14.25
N GLY A 184 -3.88 -12.54 12.93
CA GLY A 184 -3.32 -11.55 12.01
C GLY A 184 -2.01 -12.03 11.40
N LEU A 185 -2.07 -12.44 10.13
CA LEU A 185 -0.92 -12.94 9.40
C LEU A 185 -0.31 -11.81 8.55
N THR A 186 0.99 -11.64 8.67
CA THR A 186 1.73 -10.60 7.97
C THR A 186 3.14 -11.10 7.66
N ALA A 187 3.98 -10.23 7.11
CA ALA A 187 5.38 -10.57 6.86
C ALA A 187 6.22 -10.51 8.13
N SER A 188 7.08 -11.49 8.33
CA SER A 188 8.05 -11.54 9.41
C SER A 188 9.17 -12.52 9.13
N ASP A 189 10.26 -12.38 9.89
CA ASP A 189 11.31 -13.41 9.93
C ASP A 189 10.86 -14.65 10.72
N ASN A 190 11.25 -15.79 10.25
CA ASN A 190 11.14 -17.09 10.92
C ASN A 190 12.50 -17.85 10.83
N HIS A 191 12.54 -19.08 11.32
CA HIS A 191 13.78 -19.89 11.32
C HIS A 191 14.31 -20.24 9.92
N GLN A 192 13.54 -20.05 8.87
CA GLN A 192 13.92 -20.28 7.46
C GLN A 192 14.22 -18.98 6.71
N GLY A 193 13.94 -17.80 7.31
CA GLY A 193 14.13 -16.48 6.72
C GLY A 193 12.86 -15.65 6.71
N TYR A 194 12.86 -14.57 5.94
CA TYR A 194 11.70 -13.69 5.79
C TYR A 194 10.61 -14.35 4.93
N SER A 195 9.37 -14.27 5.41
CA SER A 195 8.19 -14.80 4.72
C SER A 195 6.96 -13.93 4.92
N ALA A 196 6.13 -13.82 3.88
CA ALA A 196 4.87 -13.10 3.91
C ALA A 196 3.73 -14.10 4.14
N HIS A 197 3.26 -14.19 5.38
CA HIS A 197 2.21 -15.14 5.78
C HIS A 197 0.81 -14.59 5.53
N SER A 198 -0.10 -15.47 5.12
CA SER A 198 -1.51 -15.22 4.88
C SER A 198 -2.30 -16.53 5.03
N PRO A 199 -3.66 -16.51 5.05
CA PRO A 199 -4.44 -17.76 5.08
C PRO A 199 -4.20 -18.73 3.91
N THR A 200 -3.57 -18.27 2.82
CA THR A 200 -3.16 -19.12 1.69
C THR A 200 -1.67 -19.45 1.66
N ASN A 201 -0.91 -18.91 2.59
CA ASN A 201 0.54 -19.09 2.72
C ASN A 201 0.93 -18.98 4.20
N ASP A 202 0.39 -19.86 5.02
CA ASP A 202 0.71 -20.00 6.44
C ASP A 202 1.67 -21.16 6.68
N LEU A 203 2.51 -21.04 7.69
CA LEU A 203 3.50 -22.06 8.10
C LEU A 203 3.33 -22.43 9.57
#